data_e8df1591ac35252d9a37402b581ce481
#
_entry.id   e8df1591ac35252d9a37402b581ce481
#
_cell.length_a   1.000
_cell.length_b   1.000
_cell.length_c   1.000
_cell.angle_alpha   90.00
_cell.angle_beta   90.00
_cell.angle_gamma   90.00
#
_symmetry.space_group_name_H-M   'P 1'
#
loop_
_entity.id
_entity.type
_entity.pdbx_description
1 polymer ?
#
loop_
_entity_poly.entity_id
_entity_poly.type
_entity_poly.pdbx_seq_one_letter_code
_entity_poly.pdbx_strand_id
1 'polypeptide(L)'
;MTMTYWLHNLPIVWMALLVFGLTALVTAAIYLVVTALSVGDRARSFKAVSPGMLPPLGVFFALFVAFAASQVWTDNDRANASVDREASALRSVVILAAAFPGEPETRLRSLIRTYVGDAVAQEWPMMAHGTATLQVIPYPLAEALQLTLALTSSSQGQQTAQREITTALENALDARRQRIIISQSEVNWVKWSCLCLLAVCALLAIAMVHSDDRLASAITLGLFGIGVATSFLLILAHDRPFLGELSIRPNSLLQVMPELESGQQEIKR
;
A
#
# COMPACT_ATOMS: atom_id res chain seq x y z
N MET A 1 -15.70 6.51 -4.57
CA MET A 1 -14.85 6.41 -3.37
C MET A 1 -15.28 5.33 -2.36
N THR A 2 -16.55 4.99 -2.20
CA THR A 2 -17.03 4.08 -1.15
C THR A 2 -16.82 2.58 -1.44
N MET A 3 -16.83 2.15 -2.70
CA MET A 3 -16.78 0.71 -3.05
C MET A 3 -15.36 0.12 -2.90
N THR A 4 -14.34 0.89 -3.23
CA THR A 4 -12.94 0.49 -3.12
C THR A 4 -12.50 0.37 -1.66
N TYR A 5 -12.95 1.29 -0.79
CA TYR A 5 -12.64 1.27 0.65
C TYR A 5 -13.18 0.01 1.35
N TRP A 6 -14.42 -0.39 1.06
CA TRP A 6 -15.03 -1.59 1.63
C TRP A 6 -14.23 -2.85 1.28
N LEU A 7 -13.78 -2.97 0.04
CA LEU A 7 -13.04 -4.13 -0.45
C LEU A 7 -11.68 -4.31 0.27
N HIS A 8 -10.92 -3.22 0.45
CA HIS A 8 -9.61 -3.26 1.11
C HIS A 8 -9.69 -3.43 2.63
N ASN A 9 -10.84 -3.15 3.23
CA ASN A 9 -11.05 -3.33 4.68
C ASN A 9 -11.54 -4.75 5.05
N LEU A 10 -11.73 -5.62 4.05
CA LEU A 10 -12.06 -7.02 4.30
C LEU A 10 -10.84 -7.77 4.83
N PRO A 11 -11.01 -8.72 5.76
CA PRO A 11 -9.98 -9.71 6.08
C PRO A 11 -9.50 -10.41 4.80
N ILE A 12 -8.20 -10.70 4.73
CA ILE A 12 -7.56 -11.26 3.52
C ILE A 12 -8.25 -12.53 3.01
N VAL A 13 -8.82 -13.33 3.91
CA VAL A 13 -9.56 -14.56 3.56
C VAL A 13 -10.83 -14.24 2.77
N TRP A 14 -11.60 -13.23 3.18
CA TRP A 14 -12.82 -12.82 2.46
C TRP A 14 -12.50 -12.15 1.14
N MET A 15 -11.44 -11.35 1.10
CA MET A 15 -10.94 -10.75 -0.14
C MET A 15 -10.48 -11.84 -1.13
N ALA A 16 -9.77 -12.87 -0.64
CA ALA A 16 -9.38 -14.02 -1.45
C ALA A 16 -10.61 -14.77 -1.99
N LEU A 17 -11.58 -15.10 -1.12
CA LEU A 17 -12.81 -15.76 -1.55
C LEU A 17 -13.57 -14.97 -2.62
N LEU A 18 -13.61 -13.65 -2.49
CA LEU A 18 -14.27 -12.78 -3.47
C LEU A 18 -13.50 -12.77 -4.80
N VAL A 19 -12.18 -12.61 -4.79
CA VAL A 19 -11.34 -12.55 -6.00
C VAL A 19 -11.35 -13.90 -6.71
N PHE A 20 -11.12 -15.00 -5.99
CA PHE A 20 -11.16 -16.35 -6.57
C PHE A 20 -12.56 -16.72 -7.05
N GLY A 21 -13.59 -16.39 -6.28
CA GLY A 21 -14.99 -16.65 -6.65
C GLY A 21 -15.41 -15.90 -7.92
N LEU A 22 -15.09 -14.60 -8.00
CA LEU A 22 -15.39 -13.80 -9.20
C LEU A 22 -14.62 -14.30 -10.41
N THR A 23 -13.33 -14.61 -10.26
CA THR A 23 -12.50 -15.13 -11.35
C THR A 23 -13.01 -16.50 -11.81
N ALA A 24 -13.38 -17.39 -10.88
CA ALA A 24 -13.97 -18.68 -11.21
C ALA A 24 -15.29 -18.52 -11.96
N LEU A 25 -16.16 -17.59 -11.56
CA LEU A 25 -17.42 -17.31 -12.22
C LEU A 25 -17.20 -16.80 -13.66
N VAL A 26 -16.27 -15.85 -13.86
CA VAL A 26 -15.90 -15.35 -15.20
C VAL A 26 -15.33 -16.46 -16.07
N THR A 27 -14.43 -17.28 -15.52
CA THR A 27 -13.83 -18.43 -16.21
C THR A 27 -14.89 -19.45 -16.61
N ALA A 28 -15.82 -19.78 -15.70
CA ALA A 28 -16.93 -20.69 -16.00
C ALA A 28 -17.88 -20.12 -17.06
N ALA A 29 -18.19 -18.83 -17.00
CA ALA A 29 -19.02 -18.16 -18.01
C ALA A 29 -18.36 -18.23 -19.39
N ILE A 30 -17.06 -17.94 -19.50
CA ILE A 30 -16.30 -18.05 -20.75
C ILE A 30 -16.33 -19.49 -21.26
N TYR A 31 -16.06 -20.46 -20.38
CA TYR A 31 -16.13 -21.88 -20.74
C TYR A 31 -17.49 -22.28 -21.31
N LEU A 32 -18.59 -21.91 -20.64
CA LEU A 32 -19.95 -22.24 -21.07
C LEU A 32 -20.31 -21.56 -22.38
N VAL A 33 -19.97 -20.27 -22.55
CA VAL A 33 -20.25 -19.53 -23.79
C VAL A 33 -19.49 -20.13 -24.98
N VAL A 34 -18.18 -20.36 -24.83
CA VAL A 34 -17.37 -20.90 -25.91
C VAL A 34 -17.80 -22.32 -26.24
N THR A 35 -18.09 -23.18 -25.26
CA THR A 35 -18.60 -24.54 -25.46
C THR A 35 -19.96 -24.55 -26.15
N ALA A 36 -20.87 -23.62 -25.82
CA ALA A 36 -22.18 -23.50 -26.44
C ALA A 36 -22.08 -22.98 -27.91
N LEU A 37 -21.08 -22.12 -28.18
CA LEU A 37 -20.86 -21.56 -29.53
C LEU A 37 -20.04 -22.49 -30.45
N SER A 38 -19.27 -23.43 -29.90
CA SER A 38 -18.38 -24.34 -30.60
C SER A 38 -19.14 -25.53 -31.22
N VAL A 39 -20.22 -25.26 -31.96
CA VAL A 39 -21.06 -26.29 -32.63
C VAL A 39 -20.89 -26.19 -34.14
N GLY A 40 -20.66 -27.32 -34.82
CA GLY A 40 -20.60 -27.40 -36.29
C GLY A 40 -19.39 -26.67 -36.91
N ASP A 41 -19.62 -25.89 -37.97
CA ASP A 41 -18.56 -25.16 -38.70
C ASP A 41 -17.88 -24.06 -37.87
N ARG A 42 -18.53 -23.55 -36.80
CA ARG A 42 -17.95 -22.57 -35.90
C ARG A 42 -16.79 -23.15 -35.08
N ALA A 43 -16.81 -24.44 -34.74
CA ALA A 43 -15.69 -25.11 -34.05
C ALA A 43 -14.41 -25.06 -34.92
N ARG A 44 -14.53 -25.19 -36.25
CA ARG A 44 -13.38 -25.03 -37.15
C ARG A 44 -12.85 -23.60 -37.21
N SER A 45 -13.74 -22.62 -37.14
CA SER A 45 -13.35 -21.20 -37.10
C SER A 45 -12.64 -20.84 -35.81
N PHE A 46 -13.04 -21.39 -34.68
CA PHE A 46 -12.34 -21.20 -33.41
C PHE A 46 -10.93 -21.80 -33.40
N LYS A 47 -10.74 -22.95 -34.02
CA LYS A 47 -9.42 -23.57 -34.25
C LYS A 47 -8.52 -22.74 -35.17
N ALA A 48 -9.07 -21.95 -36.06
CA ALA A 48 -8.31 -21.03 -36.89
C ALA A 48 -7.71 -19.86 -36.12
N VAL A 49 -8.20 -19.60 -34.88
CA VAL A 49 -7.49 -18.75 -33.93
C VAL A 49 -6.20 -19.48 -33.56
N SER A 50 -5.12 -19.00 -34.14
CA SER A 50 -3.83 -19.68 -34.07
C SER A 50 -3.37 -19.89 -32.63
N PRO A 51 -2.98 -21.11 -32.23
CA PRO A 51 -2.31 -21.33 -30.94
C PRO A 51 -1.09 -20.43 -30.74
N GLY A 52 -0.51 -19.92 -31.82
CA GLY A 52 0.57 -18.94 -31.79
C GLY A 52 0.21 -17.59 -31.17
N MET A 53 -1.09 -17.25 -31.01
CA MET A 53 -1.50 -16.02 -30.33
C MET A 53 -1.51 -16.13 -28.80
N LEU A 54 -1.52 -17.35 -28.24
CA LEU A 54 -1.51 -17.55 -26.78
C LEU A 54 -0.23 -17.04 -26.10
N PRO A 55 0.98 -17.38 -26.59
CA PRO A 55 2.21 -16.91 -25.95
C PRO A 55 2.31 -15.39 -25.88
N PRO A 56 2.07 -14.60 -26.96
CA PRO A 56 2.06 -13.14 -26.87
C PRO A 56 1.06 -12.59 -25.86
N LEU A 57 -0.16 -13.10 -25.82
CA LEU A 57 -1.18 -12.65 -24.85
C LEU A 57 -0.75 -12.97 -23.42
N GLY A 58 -0.19 -14.16 -23.17
CA GLY A 58 0.35 -14.53 -21.87
C GLY A 58 1.51 -13.65 -21.44
N VAL A 59 2.42 -13.31 -22.35
CA VAL A 59 3.53 -12.39 -22.10
C VAL A 59 3.04 -10.99 -21.76
N PHE A 60 2.09 -10.44 -22.53
CA PHE A 60 1.51 -9.13 -22.21
C PHE A 60 0.82 -9.13 -20.85
N PHE A 61 0.00 -10.13 -20.55
CA PHE A 61 -0.65 -10.24 -19.25
C PHE A 61 0.39 -10.31 -18.11
N ALA A 62 1.39 -11.21 -18.24
CA ALA A 62 2.44 -11.36 -17.23
C ALA A 62 3.24 -10.06 -17.02
N LEU A 63 3.55 -9.34 -18.11
CA LEU A 63 4.27 -8.07 -18.03
C LEU A 63 3.45 -6.98 -17.30
N PHE A 64 2.16 -6.86 -17.61
CA PHE A 64 1.28 -5.92 -16.92
C PHE A 64 1.10 -6.25 -15.44
N VAL A 65 0.95 -7.55 -15.10
CA VAL A 65 0.93 -8.02 -13.70
C VAL A 65 2.23 -7.67 -13.00
N ALA A 66 3.39 -7.94 -13.63
CA ALA A 66 4.69 -7.64 -13.06
C ALA A 66 4.88 -6.14 -12.79
N PHE A 67 4.48 -5.27 -13.71
CA PHE A 67 4.54 -3.82 -13.50
C PHE A 67 3.60 -3.35 -12.39
N ALA A 68 2.38 -3.86 -12.33
CA ALA A 68 1.43 -3.50 -11.27
C ALA A 68 1.93 -4.00 -9.89
N ALA A 69 2.41 -5.24 -9.80
CA ALA A 69 2.98 -5.79 -8.58
C ALA A 69 4.23 -5.02 -8.13
N SER A 70 5.15 -4.69 -9.05
CA SER A 70 6.34 -3.89 -8.75
C SER A 70 5.97 -2.51 -8.22
N GLN A 71 4.94 -1.87 -8.78
CA GLN A 71 4.46 -0.58 -8.29
C GLN A 71 3.97 -0.67 -6.85
N VAL A 72 3.05 -1.60 -6.54
CA VAL A 72 2.47 -1.70 -5.19
C VAL A 72 3.53 -2.07 -4.14
N TRP A 73 4.51 -2.92 -4.48
CA TRP A 73 5.63 -3.21 -3.59
C TRP A 73 6.52 -2.00 -3.36
N THR A 74 6.86 -1.27 -4.42
CA THR A 74 7.66 -0.04 -4.31
C THR A 74 6.96 1.01 -3.44
N ASP A 75 5.63 1.16 -3.58
CA ASP A 75 4.86 2.09 -2.77
C ASP A 75 4.80 1.65 -1.30
N ASN A 76 4.70 0.33 -1.03
CA ASN A 76 4.78 -0.23 0.32
C ASN A 76 6.16 -0.01 0.96
N ASP A 77 7.25 -0.29 0.23
CA ASP A 77 8.61 -0.08 0.71
C ASP A 77 8.89 1.39 1.00
N ARG A 78 8.44 2.29 0.14
CA ARG A 78 8.55 3.73 0.34
C ARG A 78 7.75 4.22 1.54
N ALA A 79 6.56 3.66 1.75
CA ALA A 79 5.72 3.98 2.89
C ALA A 79 6.40 3.55 4.20
N ASN A 80 6.90 2.32 4.29
CA ASN A 80 7.67 1.84 5.44
C ASN A 80 8.91 2.72 5.69
N ALA A 81 9.70 2.97 4.64
CA ALA A 81 10.89 3.80 4.75
C ALA A 81 10.59 5.24 5.18
N SER A 82 9.41 5.79 4.83
CA SER A 82 9.02 7.13 5.29
C SER A 82 8.69 7.14 6.78
N VAL A 83 7.98 6.12 7.28
CA VAL A 83 7.67 5.96 8.70
C VAL A 83 8.95 5.78 9.53
N ASP A 84 9.88 4.95 9.06
CA ASP A 84 11.14 4.70 9.77
C ASP A 84 12.05 5.94 9.78
N ARG A 85 12.09 6.69 8.68
CA ARG A 85 12.85 7.97 8.63
C ARG A 85 12.26 9.02 9.56
N GLU A 86 10.93 9.13 9.60
CA GLU A 86 10.22 10.03 10.52
C GLU A 86 10.55 9.68 11.98
N ALA A 87 10.43 8.41 12.35
CA ALA A 87 10.75 7.92 13.70
C ALA A 87 12.22 8.14 14.07
N SER A 88 13.14 7.86 13.16
CA SER A 88 14.59 8.08 13.37
C SER A 88 14.92 9.56 13.57
N ALA A 89 14.33 10.44 12.76
CA ALA A 89 14.52 11.88 12.89
C ALA A 89 13.97 12.41 14.23
N LEU A 90 12.78 11.99 14.64
CA LEU A 90 12.20 12.37 15.94
C LEU A 90 13.03 11.83 17.12
N ARG A 91 13.55 10.62 17.02
CA ARG A 91 14.46 10.06 18.02
C ARG A 91 15.74 10.89 18.17
N SER A 92 16.30 11.36 17.07
CA SER A 92 17.46 12.27 17.08
C SER A 92 17.15 13.56 17.83
N VAL A 93 15.97 14.16 17.63
CA VAL A 93 15.52 15.34 18.41
C VAL A 93 15.50 15.03 19.91
N VAL A 94 14.88 13.91 20.31
CA VAL A 94 14.76 13.50 21.73
C VAL A 94 16.13 13.31 22.38
N ILE A 95 17.09 12.70 21.67
CA ILE A 95 18.45 12.48 22.17
C ILE A 95 19.21 13.80 22.28
N LEU A 96 19.17 14.64 21.25
CA LEU A 96 19.91 15.90 21.18
C LEU A 96 19.33 16.99 22.09
N ALA A 97 18.05 16.89 22.46
CA ALA A 97 17.41 17.81 23.41
C ALA A 97 18.15 17.85 24.76
N ALA A 98 18.82 16.76 25.17
CA ALA A 98 19.64 16.69 26.39
C ALA A 98 20.83 17.67 26.40
N ALA A 99 21.23 18.23 25.23
CA ALA A 99 22.23 19.30 25.17
C ALA A 99 21.73 20.65 25.75
N PHE A 100 20.41 20.79 25.95
CA PHE A 100 19.75 21.98 26.50
C PHE A 100 18.94 21.62 27.75
N PRO A 101 19.60 21.27 28.86
CA PRO A 101 18.94 20.76 30.06
C PRO A 101 17.97 21.77 30.67
N GLY A 102 16.93 21.26 31.34
CA GLY A 102 15.90 22.05 32.00
C GLY A 102 14.63 22.22 31.16
N GLU A 103 14.08 23.40 31.13
CA GLU A 103 12.80 23.70 30.46
C GLU A 103 12.83 23.44 28.94
N PRO A 104 13.88 23.78 28.17
CA PRO A 104 13.91 23.52 26.74
C PRO A 104 13.90 22.02 26.39
N GLU A 105 14.66 21.19 27.12
CA GLU A 105 14.65 19.74 26.94
C GLU A 105 13.26 19.15 27.20
N THR A 106 12.66 19.51 28.33
CA THR A 106 11.34 19.04 28.73
C THR A 106 10.28 19.43 27.71
N ARG A 107 10.34 20.67 27.21
CA ARG A 107 9.40 21.17 26.23
C ARG A 107 9.56 20.49 24.88
N LEU A 108 10.78 20.33 24.36
CA LEU A 108 11.04 19.60 23.11
C LEU A 108 10.50 18.16 23.20
N ARG A 109 10.82 17.43 24.27
CA ARG A 109 10.34 16.06 24.50
C ARG A 109 8.80 15.99 24.55
N SER A 110 8.18 16.98 25.22
CA SER A 110 6.71 17.07 25.29
C SER A 110 6.08 17.29 23.91
N LEU A 111 6.65 18.17 23.09
CA LEU A 111 6.16 18.46 21.75
C LEU A 111 6.29 17.24 20.84
N ILE A 112 7.40 16.50 20.88
CA ILE A 112 7.56 15.26 20.12
C ILE A 112 6.55 14.20 20.58
N ARG A 113 6.31 14.08 21.90
CA ARG A 113 5.30 13.15 22.44
C ARG A 113 3.89 13.50 21.93
N THR A 114 3.52 14.77 21.98
CA THR A 114 2.22 15.24 21.46
C THR A 114 2.09 14.94 19.96
N TYR A 115 3.13 15.24 19.19
CA TYR A 115 3.14 14.94 17.76
C TYR A 115 2.95 13.46 17.45
N VAL A 116 3.69 12.58 18.10
CA VAL A 116 3.55 11.13 17.92
C VAL A 116 2.14 10.66 18.28
N GLY A 117 1.58 11.17 19.39
CA GLY A 117 0.21 10.88 19.79
C GLY A 117 -0.81 11.30 18.73
N ASP A 118 -0.71 12.53 18.22
CA ASP A 118 -1.61 13.07 17.18
C ASP A 118 -1.46 12.29 15.86
N ALA A 119 -0.22 11.97 15.46
CA ALA A 119 0.04 11.19 14.26
C ALA A 119 -0.63 9.82 14.31
N VAL A 120 -0.51 9.11 15.45
CA VAL A 120 -1.08 7.77 15.62
C VAL A 120 -2.61 7.82 15.77
N ALA A 121 -3.14 8.77 16.56
CA ALA A 121 -4.56 8.82 16.89
C ALA A 121 -5.42 9.47 15.79
N GLN A 122 -4.87 10.40 15.01
CA GLN A 122 -5.63 11.18 14.03
C GLN A 122 -5.14 10.94 12.60
N GLU A 123 -3.83 11.11 12.30
CA GLU A 123 -3.34 11.00 10.93
C GLU A 123 -3.40 9.57 10.39
N TRP A 124 -3.09 8.55 11.21
CA TRP A 124 -3.15 7.15 10.77
C TRP A 124 -4.55 6.75 10.30
N PRO A 125 -5.63 6.98 11.06
CA PRO A 125 -6.99 6.75 10.57
C PRO A 125 -7.32 7.57 9.32
N MET A 126 -6.89 8.84 9.24
CA MET A 126 -7.12 9.67 8.07
C MET A 126 -6.40 9.14 6.83
N MET A 127 -5.18 8.60 6.96
CA MET A 127 -4.45 7.95 5.87
C MET A 127 -5.15 6.66 5.42
N ALA A 128 -5.62 5.85 6.36
CA ALA A 128 -6.40 4.64 6.05
C ALA A 128 -7.66 4.98 5.25
N HIS A 129 -8.32 6.11 5.55
CA HIS A 129 -9.50 6.56 4.83
C HIS A 129 -9.18 7.37 3.54
N GLY A 130 -7.91 7.64 3.26
CA GLY A 130 -7.50 8.47 2.11
C GLY A 130 -7.90 9.94 2.24
N THR A 131 -8.15 10.42 3.47
CA THR A 131 -8.57 11.80 3.77
C THR A 131 -7.45 12.64 4.39
N ALA A 132 -6.27 12.06 4.63
CA ALA A 132 -5.12 12.79 5.11
C ALA A 132 -4.74 13.91 4.14
N THR A 133 -4.43 15.09 4.68
CA THR A 133 -4.09 16.27 3.87
C THR A 133 -2.81 16.93 4.37
N LEU A 134 -2.05 17.54 3.44
CA LEU A 134 -0.88 18.34 3.75
C LEU A 134 -1.22 19.78 4.15
N GLN A 135 -2.49 20.19 4.06
CA GLN A 135 -2.92 21.54 4.43
C GLN A 135 -2.83 21.81 5.93
N VAL A 136 -2.92 20.75 6.74
CA VAL A 136 -2.79 20.84 8.19
C VAL A 136 -1.30 20.81 8.57
N ILE A 137 -0.82 21.94 9.10
CA ILE A 137 0.54 22.03 9.64
C ILE A 137 0.55 21.28 10.99
N PRO A 138 1.50 20.37 11.24
CA PRO A 138 1.62 19.71 12.55
C PRO A 138 2.16 20.71 13.57
N TYR A 139 1.25 21.33 14.31
CA TYR A 139 1.56 22.40 15.28
C TYR A 139 2.71 22.02 16.23
N PRO A 140 2.75 20.79 16.83
CA PRO A 140 3.84 20.43 17.75
C PRO A 140 5.23 20.45 17.08
N LEU A 141 5.36 20.04 15.81
CA LEU A 141 6.65 20.09 15.10
C LEU A 141 7.01 21.52 14.71
N ALA A 142 6.04 22.33 14.32
CA ALA A 142 6.27 23.74 14.02
C ALA A 142 6.74 24.51 15.27
N GLU A 143 6.10 24.27 16.43
CA GLU A 143 6.52 24.84 17.71
C GLU A 143 7.90 24.35 18.13
N ALA A 144 8.20 23.04 17.97
CA ALA A 144 9.52 22.49 18.27
C ALA A 144 10.61 23.16 17.42
N LEU A 145 10.34 23.41 16.15
CA LEU A 145 11.26 24.11 15.26
C LEU A 145 11.49 25.57 15.70
N GLN A 146 10.42 26.30 16.02
CA GLN A 146 10.52 27.67 16.53
C GLN A 146 11.28 27.73 17.86
N LEU A 147 10.97 26.84 18.79
CA LEU A 147 11.69 26.71 20.06
C LEU A 147 13.18 26.46 19.81
N THR A 148 13.53 25.53 18.92
CA THR A 148 14.92 25.21 18.60
C THR A 148 15.66 26.41 18.05
N LEU A 149 15.05 27.18 17.15
CA LEU A 149 15.66 28.39 16.56
C LEU A 149 15.84 29.51 17.58
N ALA A 150 15.01 29.56 18.63
CA ALA A 150 15.09 30.55 19.72
C ALA A 150 16.09 30.18 20.82
N LEU A 151 16.65 28.95 20.83
CA LEU A 151 17.62 28.51 21.83
C LEU A 151 18.90 29.35 21.77
N THR A 152 19.38 29.75 22.94
CA THR A 152 20.66 30.42 23.11
C THR A 152 21.73 29.37 23.34
N SER A 153 22.67 29.24 22.40
CA SER A 153 23.80 28.30 22.50
C SER A 153 25.00 28.95 23.15
N SER A 154 25.42 28.45 24.30
CA SER A 154 26.58 28.94 25.04
C SER A 154 27.87 28.21 24.74
N SER A 155 27.84 27.09 24.02
CA SER A 155 28.99 26.27 23.65
C SER A 155 28.93 25.81 22.21
N GLN A 156 30.10 25.43 21.64
CA GLN A 156 30.21 24.84 20.30
C GLN A 156 29.34 23.55 20.19
N GLY A 157 29.32 22.73 21.24
CA GLY A 157 28.50 21.52 21.27
C GLY A 157 27.00 21.82 21.16
N GLN A 158 26.51 22.84 21.89
CA GLN A 158 25.13 23.27 21.81
C GLN A 158 24.79 23.85 20.43
N GLN A 159 25.69 24.60 19.81
CA GLN A 159 25.47 25.10 18.43
C GLN A 159 25.33 23.94 17.45
N THR A 160 26.17 22.91 17.57
CA THR A 160 26.05 21.70 16.74
C THR A 160 24.74 20.99 17.02
N ALA A 161 24.39 20.75 18.29
CA ALA A 161 23.11 20.11 18.66
C ALA A 161 21.91 20.89 18.14
N GLN A 162 21.91 22.22 18.22
CA GLN A 162 20.83 23.06 17.69
C GLN A 162 20.63 22.87 16.17
N ARG A 163 21.72 22.86 15.40
CA ARG A 163 21.67 22.62 13.95
C ARG A 163 21.13 21.23 13.64
N GLU A 164 21.64 20.22 14.33
CA GLU A 164 21.20 18.83 14.12
C GLU A 164 19.73 18.63 14.51
N ILE A 165 19.24 19.25 15.61
CA ILE A 165 17.81 19.24 15.97
C ILE A 165 16.97 19.89 14.86
N THR A 166 17.42 21.05 14.34
CA THR A 166 16.73 21.73 13.24
C THR A 166 16.62 20.82 12.01
N THR A 167 17.75 20.25 11.59
CA THR A 167 17.81 19.30 10.46
C THR A 167 16.92 18.06 10.69
N ALA A 168 16.94 17.52 11.92
CA ALA A 168 16.12 16.37 12.27
C ALA A 168 14.61 16.71 12.21
N LEU A 169 14.19 17.89 12.67
CA LEU A 169 12.80 18.34 12.57
C LEU A 169 12.36 18.55 11.11
N GLU A 170 13.23 19.11 10.28
CA GLU A 170 12.98 19.25 8.83
C GLU A 170 12.83 17.89 8.16
N ASN A 171 13.72 16.95 8.48
CA ASN A 171 13.66 15.57 7.99
C ASN A 171 12.37 14.86 8.44
N ALA A 172 11.93 15.08 9.68
CA ALA A 172 10.67 14.52 10.18
C ALA A 172 9.46 15.10 9.41
N LEU A 173 9.44 16.40 9.13
CA LEU A 173 8.41 17.05 8.32
C LEU A 173 8.38 16.52 6.89
N ASP A 174 9.54 16.32 6.27
CA ASP A 174 9.63 15.77 4.91
C ASP A 174 9.18 14.29 4.87
N ALA A 175 9.61 13.50 5.84
CA ALA A 175 9.18 12.09 5.95
C ALA A 175 7.66 11.97 6.19
N ARG A 176 7.06 12.81 7.07
CA ARG A 176 5.61 12.93 7.21
C ARG A 176 4.92 13.27 5.89
N ARG A 177 5.45 14.25 5.16
CA ARG A 177 4.91 14.64 3.86
C ARG A 177 4.89 13.47 2.89
N GLN A 178 6.00 12.73 2.79
CA GLN A 178 6.10 11.55 1.93
C GLN A 178 5.09 10.47 2.34
N ARG A 179 4.95 10.19 3.64
CA ARG A 179 3.98 9.23 4.20
C ARG A 179 2.55 9.59 3.79
N ILE A 180 2.16 10.86 3.92
CA ILE A 180 0.82 11.33 3.53
C ILE A 180 0.61 11.24 2.02
N ILE A 181 1.59 11.60 1.19
CA ILE A 181 1.49 11.49 -0.26
C ILE A 181 1.32 10.02 -0.68
N ILE A 182 2.13 9.13 -0.12
CA ILE A 182 2.07 7.69 -0.46
C ILE A 182 0.75 7.07 0.03
N SER A 183 0.17 7.55 1.14
CA SER A 183 -1.13 7.05 1.62
C SER A 183 -2.28 7.27 0.63
N GLN A 184 -2.11 8.19 -0.32
CA GLN A 184 -3.07 8.48 -1.38
C GLN A 184 -2.77 7.73 -2.68
N SER A 185 -1.63 6.99 -2.74
CA SER A 185 -1.28 6.18 -3.90
C SER A 185 -2.22 4.98 -3.98
N GLU A 186 -2.75 4.74 -5.19
CA GLU A 186 -3.53 3.55 -5.51
C GLU A 186 -3.30 3.17 -6.98
N VAL A 187 -3.51 1.91 -7.31
CA VAL A 187 -3.48 1.48 -8.71
C VAL A 187 -4.66 2.10 -9.44
N ASN A 188 -4.37 2.94 -10.43
CA ASN A 188 -5.38 3.66 -11.21
C ASN A 188 -6.37 2.66 -11.85
N TRP A 189 -7.66 3.04 -11.89
CA TRP A 189 -8.73 2.24 -12.51
C TRP A 189 -8.42 1.83 -13.95
N VAL A 190 -7.66 2.64 -14.72
CA VAL A 190 -7.21 2.30 -16.09
C VAL A 190 -6.31 1.08 -16.08
N LYS A 191 -5.37 0.97 -15.13
CA LYS A 191 -4.49 -0.20 -14.99
C LYS A 191 -5.30 -1.45 -14.66
N TRP A 192 -6.26 -1.35 -13.74
CA TRP A 192 -7.19 -2.43 -13.42
C TRP A 192 -8.00 -2.87 -14.64
N SER A 193 -8.54 -1.91 -15.43
CA SER A 193 -9.28 -2.23 -16.64
C SER A 193 -8.42 -2.95 -17.68
N CYS A 194 -7.17 -2.51 -17.87
CA CYS A 194 -6.23 -3.17 -18.78
C CYS A 194 -5.90 -4.60 -18.32
N LEU A 195 -5.66 -4.81 -17.03
CA LEU A 195 -5.40 -6.14 -16.47
C LEU A 195 -6.61 -7.07 -16.65
N CYS A 196 -7.82 -6.59 -16.33
CA CYS A 196 -9.04 -7.36 -16.53
C CYS A 196 -9.27 -7.70 -18.00
N LEU A 197 -9.08 -6.73 -18.90
CA LEU A 197 -9.23 -6.95 -20.33
C LEU A 197 -8.26 -8.01 -20.85
N LEU A 198 -6.97 -7.91 -20.49
CA LEU A 198 -5.96 -8.88 -20.89
C LEU A 198 -6.25 -10.28 -20.34
N ALA A 199 -6.69 -10.36 -19.07
CA ALA A 199 -7.09 -11.63 -18.46
C ALA A 199 -8.25 -12.28 -19.21
N VAL A 200 -9.30 -11.50 -19.53
CA VAL A 200 -10.45 -11.99 -20.30
C VAL A 200 -10.04 -12.40 -21.71
N CYS A 201 -9.23 -11.61 -22.42
CA CYS A 201 -8.71 -11.97 -23.74
C CYS A 201 -7.91 -13.28 -23.72
N ALA A 202 -7.05 -13.46 -22.71
CA ALA A 202 -6.26 -14.68 -22.54
C ALA A 202 -7.16 -15.90 -22.25
N LEU A 203 -8.13 -15.76 -21.34
CA LEU A 203 -9.10 -16.82 -21.03
C LEU A 203 -9.93 -17.20 -22.26
N LEU A 204 -10.42 -16.22 -23.04
CA LEU A 204 -11.14 -16.47 -24.29
C LEU A 204 -10.26 -17.21 -25.31
N ALA A 205 -9.01 -16.78 -25.50
CA ALA A 205 -8.09 -17.43 -26.43
C ALA A 205 -7.80 -18.89 -26.02
N ILE A 206 -7.59 -19.15 -24.70
CA ILE A 206 -7.42 -20.51 -24.18
C ILE A 206 -8.66 -21.36 -24.43
N ALA A 207 -9.86 -20.84 -24.17
CA ALA A 207 -11.12 -21.55 -24.40
C ALA A 207 -11.34 -21.88 -25.86
N MET A 208 -11.01 -20.97 -26.79
CA MET A 208 -11.17 -21.17 -28.22
C MET A 208 -10.19 -22.21 -28.77
N VAL A 209 -8.94 -22.17 -28.34
CA VAL A 209 -7.89 -23.15 -28.77
C VAL A 209 -8.23 -24.56 -28.34
N HIS A 210 -8.80 -24.74 -27.15
CA HIS A 210 -9.14 -26.06 -26.59
C HIS A 210 -10.64 -26.42 -26.78
N SER A 211 -11.34 -25.78 -27.71
CA SER A 211 -12.79 -25.96 -27.89
C SER A 211 -13.23 -27.38 -28.27
N ASP A 212 -12.33 -28.23 -28.75
CA ASP A 212 -12.62 -29.62 -29.14
C ASP A 212 -12.64 -30.59 -27.96
N ASP A 213 -11.81 -30.36 -26.95
CA ASP A 213 -11.69 -31.20 -25.76
C ASP A 213 -12.19 -30.43 -24.54
N ARG A 214 -13.39 -30.79 -24.10
CA ARG A 214 -14.06 -30.14 -22.95
C ARG A 214 -13.24 -30.28 -21.66
N LEU A 215 -12.61 -31.44 -21.45
CA LEU A 215 -11.83 -31.69 -20.24
C LEU A 215 -10.53 -30.88 -20.25
N ALA A 216 -9.81 -30.89 -21.37
CA ALA A 216 -8.58 -30.12 -21.53
C ALA A 216 -8.88 -28.60 -21.40
N SER A 217 -9.98 -28.13 -22.02
CA SER A 217 -10.43 -26.74 -21.91
C SER A 217 -10.73 -26.34 -20.46
N ALA A 218 -11.47 -27.20 -19.72
CA ALA A 218 -11.82 -26.92 -18.32
C ALA A 218 -10.56 -26.88 -17.43
N ILE A 219 -9.62 -27.80 -17.61
CA ILE A 219 -8.38 -27.86 -16.82
C ILE A 219 -7.48 -26.65 -17.12
N THR A 220 -7.25 -26.33 -18.39
CA THR A 220 -6.36 -25.21 -18.78
C THR A 220 -6.94 -23.86 -18.38
N LEU A 221 -8.25 -23.66 -18.56
CA LEU A 221 -8.95 -22.47 -18.08
C LEU A 221 -8.91 -22.34 -16.56
N GLY A 222 -9.13 -23.46 -15.83
CA GLY A 222 -9.06 -23.49 -14.38
C GLY A 222 -7.68 -23.10 -13.85
N LEU A 223 -6.62 -23.70 -14.41
CA LEU A 223 -5.23 -23.40 -14.03
C LEU A 223 -4.85 -21.95 -14.32
N PHE A 224 -5.20 -21.45 -15.50
CA PHE A 224 -4.94 -20.05 -15.84
C PHE A 224 -5.77 -19.09 -14.98
N GLY A 225 -7.05 -19.42 -14.72
CA GLY A 225 -7.93 -18.65 -13.85
C GLY A 225 -7.39 -18.54 -12.41
N ILE A 226 -6.82 -19.60 -11.86
CA ILE A 226 -6.14 -19.59 -10.56
C ILE A 226 -4.95 -18.61 -10.60
N GLY A 227 -4.14 -18.65 -11.67
CA GLY A 227 -3.03 -17.70 -11.85
C GLY A 227 -3.48 -16.26 -11.90
N VAL A 228 -4.59 -15.96 -12.62
CA VAL A 228 -5.20 -14.63 -12.68
C VAL A 228 -5.69 -14.20 -11.28
N ALA A 229 -6.43 -15.06 -10.58
CA ALA A 229 -6.96 -14.76 -9.24
C ALA A 229 -5.83 -14.48 -8.24
N THR A 230 -4.78 -15.29 -8.27
CA THR A 230 -3.60 -15.10 -7.39
C THR A 230 -2.91 -13.77 -7.68
N SER A 231 -2.73 -13.41 -8.96
CA SER A 231 -2.12 -12.14 -9.36
C SER A 231 -2.96 -10.94 -8.91
N PHE A 232 -4.27 -11.02 -9.09
CA PHE A 232 -5.18 -9.95 -8.69
C PHE A 232 -5.25 -9.80 -7.17
N LEU A 233 -5.29 -10.91 -6.43
CA LEU A 233 -5.25 -10.89 -4.97
C LEU A 233 -3.96 -10.25 -4.45
N LEU A 234 -2.80 -10.61 -5.03
CA LEU A 234 -1.51 -10.06 -4.63
C LEU A 234 -1.48 -8.55 -4.80
N ILE A 235 -1.89 -8.04 -5.96
CA ILE A 235 -1.92 -6.60 -6.23
C ILE A 235 -2.91 -5.91 -5.31
N LEU A 236 -4.14 -6.44 -5.18
CA LEU A 236 -5.20 -5.86 -4.37
C LEU A 236 -4.85 -5.79 -2.88
N ALA A 237 -4.20 -6.83 -2.35
CA ALA A 237 -3.81 -6.90 -0.94
C ALA A 237 -2.75 -5.87 -0.54
N HIS A 238 -1.97 -5.36 -1.51
CA HIS A 238 -0.88 -4.39 -1.26
C HIS A 238 -1.14 -3.02 -1.90
N ASP A 239 -2.31 -2.82 -2.53
CA ASP A 239 -2.64 -1.59 -3.26
C ASP A 239 -2.70 -0.35 -2.36
N ARG A 240 -3.03 -0.51 -1.08
CA ARG A 240 -3.10 0.58 -0.09
C ARG A 240 -2.23 0.31 1.12
N PRO A 241 -1.05 0.96 1.23
CA PRO A 241 -0.09 0.66 2.30
C PRO A 241 -0.60 0.88 3.73
N PHE A 242 -1.55 1.77 3.95
CA PHE A 242 -2.06 2.14 5.29
C PHE A 242 -3.47 1.60 5.58
N LEU A 243 -4.05 0.78 4.68
CA LEU A 243 -5.39 0.20 4.86
C LEU A 243 -5.36 -1.32 4.75
N GLY A 244 -6.19 -1.99 5.57
CA GLY A 244 -6.35 -3.44 5.55
C GLY A 244 -5.46 -4.18 6.53
N GLU A 245 -5.50 -5.52 6.45
CA GLU A 245 -4.81 -6.41 7.39
C GLU A 245 -3.28 -6.37 7.26
N LEU A 246 -2.77 -6.15 6.02
CA LEU A 246 -1.34 -6.02 5.71
C LEU A 246 -0.82 -4.58 5.82
N SER A 247 -1.62 -3.67 6.40
CA SER A 247 -1.26 -2.26 6.50
C SER A 247 -0.04 -2.01 7.39
N ILE A 248 0.70 -0.97 7.04
CA ILE A 248 1.84 -0.47 7.82
C ILE A 248 1.32 0.09 9.15
N ARG A 249 1.92 -0.37 10.24
CA ARG A 249 1.58 0.05 11.59
C ARG A 249 2.50 1.15 12.09
N PRO A 250 2.06 2.01 13.03
CA PRO A 250 2.87 3.11 13.55
C PRO A 250 3.93 2.67 14.59
N ASN A 251 4.36 1.41 14.58
CA ASN A 251 5.22 0.83 15.60
C ASN A 251 6.54 1.59 15.75
N SER A 252 7.17 2.00 14.64
CA SER A 252 8.43 2.75 14.66
C SER A 252 8.27 4.12 15.33
N LEU A 253 7.13 4.80 15.11
CA LEU A 253 6.82 6.08 15.77
C LEU A 253 6.57 5.90 17.28
N LEU A 254 5.82 4.87 17.66
CA LEU A 254 5.56 4.58 19.08
C LEU A 254 6.84 4.28 19.86
N GLN A 255 7.83 3.66 19.21
CA GLN A 255 9.14 3.36 19.82
C GLN A 255 10.05 4.60 19.98
N VAL A 256 9.71 5.75 19.43
CA VAL A 256 10.45 7.00 19.66
C VAL A 256 10.39 7.36 21.14
N MET A 257 9.28 7.08 21.80
CA MET A 257 9.05 7.29 23.24
C MET A 257 8.40 6.04 23.84
N PRO A 258 9.19 5.09 24.39
CA PRO A 258 8.69 3.81 24.92
C PRO A 258 7.61 3.95 25.99
N GLU A 259 7.57 5.07 26.69
CA GLU A 259 6.55 5.37 27.71
C GLU A 259 5.12 5.46 27.16
N LEU A 260 4.97 5.68 25.83
CA LEU A 260 3.67 5.71 25.17
C LEU A 260 3.10 4.31 24.93
N GLU A 261 3.94 3.27 24.80
CA GLU A 261 3.48 1.88 24.65
C GLU A 261 2.83 1.36 25.94
N SER A 262 3.34 1.76 27.11
CA SER A 262 2.80 1.33 28.41
C SER A 262 1.37 1.84 28.64
N GLY A 263 1.07 3.07 28.24
CA GLY A 263 -0.26 3.68 28.41
C GLY A 263 -1.33 3.13 27.47
N GLN A 264 -0.97 2.65 26.27
CA GLN A 264 -1.92 2.06 25.33
C GLN A 264 -2.27 0.60 25.65
N GLN A 265 -1.40 -0.13 26.34
CA GLN A 265 -1.69 -1.48 26.82
C GLN A 265 -2.64 -1.49 28.02
N GLU A 266 -2.63 -0.44 28.84
CA GLU A 266 -3.57 -0.29 29.96
C GLU A 266 -5.01 0.05 29.53
N ILE A 267 -5.19 0.74 28.40
CA ILE A 267 -6.51 1.10 27.86
C ILE A 267 -7.19 -0.09 27.13
N LYS A 268 -6.42 -1.12 26.77
CA LYS A 268 -6.93 -2.33 26.10
C LYS A 268 -7.18 -3.52 27.02
N ARG A 269 -6.98 -3.36 28.32
CA ARG A 269 -7.37 -4.32 29.37
C ARG A 269 -8.63 -3.84 30.07
#